data_772702f64d49874cb318d7331e89c3f7
#
_entry.id   772702f64d49874cb318d7331e89c3f7
#
_cell.length_a   1.000
_cell.length_b   1.000
_cell.length_c   1.000
_cell.angle_alpha   90.00
_cell.angle_beta   90.00
_cell.angle_gamma   90.00
#
_symmetry.space_group_name_H-M   'P 1'
#
loop_
_entity.id
_entity.type
_entity.pdbx_description
1 polymer ?
#
loop_
_entity_poly.entity_id
_entity_poly.type
_entity_poly.pdbx_seq_one_letter_code
_entity_poly.pdbx_strand_id
1 'polypeptide(L)'
;MEKGRNCSLEYILQKDWTKKSKKLEEEVIYIVGGLYGNRYALEIINKMAHDENAKVVFNGDMHWFDVEKEDFLKIEELSKDSIKLLGNVEFELLNNTSSLGCGCNYPEDVSDGVVERSNIIHNMMKENIKGDDILTDIKKRSKTLVLDFFGKKIAITHGDEKSMSGWECSNENLKLVSRKKELDNWFKENDIDILATTHMFTCSI
;
A
#
# COMPACT_ATOMS: atom_id res chain seq x y z
N MET A 1 -22.50 8.98 -1.21
CA MET A 1 -21.37 8.07 -1.55
C MET A 1 -21.39 6.94 -0.54
N GLU A 2 -21.28 5.73 -1.00
CA GLU A 2 -21.30 4.54 -0.16
C GLU A 2 -19.90 4.30 0.42
N LYS A 3 -19.80 4.21 1.75
CA LYS A 3 -18.52 4.05 2.45
C LYS A 3 -17.87 2.71 2.10
N GLY A 4 -16.58 2.73 1.77
CA GLY A 4 -15.80 1.56 1.41
C GLY A 4 -15.87 1.16 -0.07
N ARG A 5 -16.83 1.68 -0.84
CA ARG A 5 -17.01 1.39 -2.28
C ARG A 5 -16.68 2.55 -3.21
N ASN A 6 -16.26 3.69 -2.67
CA ASN A 6 -15.92 4.86 -3.47
C ASN A 6 -14.43 5.19 -3.35
N CYS A 7 -13.89 5.67 -4.46
CA CYS A 7 -12.51 6.12 -4.57
C CYS A 7 -12.44 7.65 -4.48
N SER A 8 -11.49 8.17 -3.72
CA SER A 8 -11.16 9.59 -3.73
C SER A 8 -10.39 9.95 -4.99
N LEU A 9 -10.62 11.15 -5.52
CA LEU A 9 -9.76 11.73 -6.55
C LEU A 9 -8.31 11.89 -6.07
N GLU A 10 -8.11 12.00 -4.76
CA GLU A 10 -6.78 12.07 -4.14
C GLU A 10 -6.01 10.75 -4.23
N TYR A 11 -6.67 9.62 -4.54
CA TYR A 11 -6.00 8.33 -4.76
C TYR A 11 -5.36 8.23 -6.14
N ILE A 12 -5.79 9.07 -7.09
CA ILE A 12 -5.23 9.09 -8.44
C ILE A 12 -3.75 9.49 -8.36
N LEU A 13 -2.90 8.68 -8.97
CA LEU A 13 -1.47 8.93 -9.04
C LEU A 13 -1.16 9.99 -10.11
N GLN A 14 -0.13 10.78 -9.89
CA GLN A 14 0.34 11.74 -10.89
C GLN A 14 0.90 10.99 -12.10
N LYS A 15 0.65 11.47 -13.31
CA LYS A 15 1.09 10.80 -14.55
C LYS A 15 2.61 10.59 -14.66
N ASP A 16 3.37 11.40 -13.96
CA ASP A 16 4.84 11.42 -14.02
C ASP A 16 5.50 10.84 -12.75
N TRP A 17 4.77 10.10 -11.93
CA TRP A 17 5.28 9.56 -10.69
C TRP A 17 6.46 8.58 -10.87
N THR A 18 6.61 8.03 -12.06
CA THR A 18 7.69 7.11 -12.44
C THR A 18 8.99 7.79 -12.86
N LYS A 19 9.00 9.11 -13.05
CA LYS A 19 10.15 9.83 -13.61
C LYS A 19 11.36 9.97 -12.67
N LYS A 20 11.15 9.80 -11.36
CA LYS A 20 12.22 9.91 -10.37
C LYS A 20 12.43 8.57 -9.70
N SER A 21 13.60 7.99 -9.86
CA SER A 21 14.01 6.78 -9.16
C SER A 21 15.03 7.09 -8.07
N LYS A 22 14.99 6.30 -7.00
CA LYS A 22 15.99 6.27 -5.95
C LYS A 22 16.88 5.05 -6.18
N LYS A 23 18.19 5.25 -6.25
CA LYS A 23 19.13 4.13 -6.32
C LYS A 23 19.12 3.38 -4.99
N LEU A 24 19.05 2.07 -5.07
CA LEU A 24 19.19 1.17 -3.94
C LEU A 24 20.59 0.57 -3.96
N GLU A 25 21.25 0.52 -2.79
CA GLU A 25 22.61 -0.01 -2.64
C GLU A 25 22.62 -1.45 -2.09
N GLU A 26 21.54 -1.83 -1.39
CA GLU A 26 21.36 -3.18 -0.89
C GLU A 26 21.15 -4.17 -2.03
N GLU A 27 21.64 -5.42 -1.86
CA GLU A 27 21.53 -6.48 -2.87
C GLU A 27 20.22 -7.27 -2.79
N VAL A 28 19.49 -7.11 -1.70
CA VAL A 28 18.20 -7.76 -1.48
C VAL A 28 17.15 -6.71 -1.11
N ILE A 29 15.97 -6.85 -1.67
CA ILE A 29 14.82 -6.01 -1.35
C ILE A 29 13.60 -6.89 -1.02
N TYR A 30 12.93 -6.55 0.08
CA TYR A 30 11.64 -7.11 0.45
C TYR A 30 10.56 -6.06 0.23
N ILE A 31 9.64 -6.33 -0.70
CA ILE A 31 8.45 -5.51 -0.90
C ILE A 31 7.30 -6.23 -0.19
N VAL A 32 6.85 -5.66 0.90
CA VAL A 32 5.88 -6.27 1.81
C VAL A 32 4.56 -5.54 1.67
N GLY A 33 3.47 -6.28 1.45
CA GLY A 33 2.11 -5.77 1.44
C GLY A 33 1.25 -6.43 2.50
N GLY A 34 0.22 -5.72 2.95
CA GLY A 34 -0.81 -6.26 3.80
C GLY A 34 -0.31 -6.83 5.13
N LEU A 35 0.55 -6.11 5.85
CA LEU A 35 1.00 -6.54 7.20
C LEU A 35 -0.17 -6.60 8.19
N TYR A 36 -1.15 -5.70 8.05
CA TYR A 36 -2.41 -5.66 8.80
C TYR A 36 -2.25 -5.71 10.33
N GLY A 37 -1.21 -5.05 10.87
CA GLY A 37 -0.93 -5.03 12.31
C GLY A 37 -0.36 -6.33 12.86
N ASN A 38 0.08 -7.25 12.02
CA ASN A 38 0.65 -8.53 12.46
C ASN A 38 2.10 -8.35 12.95
N ARG A 39 2.26 -8.08 14.25
CA ARG A 39 3.56 -7.90 14.89
C ARG A 39 4.49 -9.10 14.71
N TYR A 40 3.97 -10.32 14.79
CA TYR A 40 4.78 -11.53 14.66
C TYR A 40 5.34 -11.70 13.24
N ALA A 41 4.55 -11.40 12.22
CA ALA A 41 5.04 -11.37 10.84
C ALA A 41 6.13 -10.30 10.67
N LEU A 42 5.94 -9.10 11.26
CA LEU A 42 6.92 -8.04 11.22
C LEU A 42 8.25 -8.44 11.87
N GLU A 43 8.23 -9.08 13.03
CA GLU A 43 9.43 -9.58 13.71
C GLU A 43 10.19 -10.60 12.85
N ILE A 44 9.48 -11.49 12.14
CA ILE A 44 10.09 -12.46 11.21
C ILE A 44 10.70 -11.73 10.00
N ILE A 45 9.97 -10.79 9.40
CA ILE A 45 10.46 -9.99 8.27
C ILE A 45 11.73 -9.23 8.66
N ASN A 46 11.73 -8.58 9.82
CA ASN A 46 12.90 -7.85 10.31
C ASN A 46 14.11 -8.77 10.53
N LYS A 47 13.88 -9.97 11.08
CA LYS A 47 14.94 -10.97 11.26
C LYS A 47 15.52 -11.42 9.92
N MET A 48 14.66 -11.78 8.96
CA MET A 48 15.10 -12.19 7.61
C MET A 48 15.86 -11.07 6.91
N ALA A 49 15.35 -9.84 6.98
CA ALA A 49 15.97 -8.69 6.36
C ALA A 49 17.35 -8.38 6.99
N HIS A 50 17.48 -8.52 8.31
CA HIS A 50 18.76 -8.38 8.99
C HIS A 50 19.76 -9.46 8.55
N ASP A 51 19.33 -10.73 8.51
CA ASP A 51 20.19 -11.87 8.16
C ASP A 51 20.70 -11.79 6.70
N GLU A 52 19.91 -11.20 5.79
CA GLU A 52 20.23 -11.04 4.37
C GLU A 52 20.73 -9.62 3.99
N ASN A 53 20.85 -8.72 4.95
CA ASN A 53 21.15 -7.30 4.71
C ASN A 53 20.18 -6.68 3.67
N ALA A 54 18.90 -7.02 3.78
CA ALA A 54 17.88 -6.60 2.83
C ALA A 54 17.26 -5.24 3.20
N LYS A 55 16.89 -4.46 2.17
CA LYS A 55 16.04 -3.29 2.35
C LYS A 55 14.58 -3.70 2.38
N VAL A 56 13.86 -3.27 3.42
CA VAL A 56 12.41 -3.52 3.53
C VAL A 56 11.64 -2.29 3.06
N VAL A 57 10.65 -2.54 2.20
CA VAL A 57 9.64 -1.55 1.75
C VAL A 57 8.26 -2.09 2.10
N PHE A 58 7.58 -1.46 3.03
CA PHE A 58 6.16 -1.71 3.29
C PHE A 58 5.33 -0.88 2.31
N ASN A 59 4.56 -1.57 1.48
CA ASN A 59 3.81 -0.97 0.39
C ASN A 59 2.34 -0.70 0.78
N GLY A 60 2.15 0.00 1.90
CA GLY A 60 0.83 0.35 2.42
C GLY A 60 0.12 -0.79 3.16
N ASP A 61 -0.99 -0.44 3.80
CA ASP A 61 -1.83 -1.33 4.60
C ASP A 61 -1.03 -2.11 5.66
N MET A 62 -0.14 -1.38 6.36
CA MET A 62 0.62 -1.94 7.48
C MET A 62 -0.27 -2.18 8.70
N HIS A 63 -1.29 -1.36 8.87
CA HIS A 63 -2.23 -1.37 9.98
C HIS A 63 -3.57 -1.92 9.53
N TRP A 64 -4.30 -2.57 10.44
CA TRP A 64 -5.70 -2.97 10.27
C TRP A 64 -6.28 -3.59 11.54
N PHE A 65 -5.64 -4.67 12.06
CA PHE A 65 -6.12 -5.38 13.24
C PHE A 65 -5.47 -4.90 14.54
N ASP A 66 -4.48 -4.07 14.47
CA ASP A 66 -3.83 -3.35 15.56
C ASP A 66 -4.64 -2.09 15.94
N VAL A 67 -5.90 -2.31 16.30
CA VAL A 67 -6.86 -1.23 16.60
C VAL A 67 -6.50 -0.47 17.87
N GLU A 68 -5.83 -1.11 18.82
CA GLU A 68 -5.38 -0.48 20.04
C GLU A 68 -4.13 0.37 19.77
N LYS A 69 -4.11 1.56 20.39
CA LYS A 69 -3.02 2.53 20.17
C LYS A 69 -1.63 1.96 20.47
N GLU A 70 -1.50 1.17 21.52
CA GLU A 70 -0.21 0.58 21.91
C GLU A 70 0.31 -0.40 20.87
N ASP A 71 -0.56 -1.24 20.28
CA ASP A 71 -0.21 -2.19 19.23
C ASP A 71 0.17 -1.44 17.94
N PHE A 72 -0.60 -0.41 17.58
CA PHE A 72 -0.31 0.45 16.44
C PHE A 72 1.09 1.09 16.55
N LEU A 73 1.37 1.73 17.68
CA LEU A 73 2.67 2.36 17.91
C LEU A 73 3.82 1.34 17.95
N LYS A 74 3.55 0.12 18.40
CA LYS A 74 4.55 -0.95 18.39
C LYS A 74 4.93 -1.39 16.98
N ILE A 75 3.97 -1.49 16.06
CA ILE A 75 4.23 -1.74 14.63
C ILE A 75 5.10 -0.63 14.06
N GLU A 76 4.78 0.62 14.36
CA GLU A 76 5.55 1.78 13.88
C GLU A 76 6.99 1.81 14.41
N GLU A 77 7.18 1.48 15.68
CA GLU A 77 8.52 1.38 16.29
C GLU A 77 9.36 0.27 15.64
N LEU A 78 8.79 -0.93 15.47
CA LEU A 78 9.49 -2.08 14.90
C LEU A 78 9.83 -1.92 13.41
N SER A 79 9.13 -1.03 12.71
CA SER A 79 9.35 -0.76 11.27
C SER A 79 10.07 0.56 10.99
N LYS A 80 10.65 1.21 12.00
CA LYS A 80 11.23 2.57 11.89
C LYS A 80 12.35 2.71 10.84
N ASP A 81 13.14 1.66 10.60
CA ASP A 81 14.28 1.66 9.68
C ASP A 81 13.89 1.23 8.25
N SER A 82 12.62 0.91 8.04
CA SER A 82 12.06 0.51 6.76
C SER A 82 11.53 1.70 5.95
N ILE A 83 11.43 1.54 4.64
CA ILE A 83 10.65 2.47 3.81
C ILE A 83 9.18 2.12 3.97
N LYS A 84 8.34 3.12 4.23
CA LYS A 84 6.89 2.94 4.41
C LYS A 84 6.14 3.80 3.40
N LEU A 85 5.29 3.19 2.59
CA LEU A 85 4.40 3.87 1.66
C LEU A 85 2.98 3.94 2.25
N LEU A 86 2.15 4.81 1.69
CA LEU A 86 0.74 4.89 2.01
C LEU A 86 -0.05 3.83 1.24
N GLY A 87 -0.87 3.07 1.94
CA GLY A 87 -2.03 2.40 1.39
C GLY A 87 -3.30 3.23 1.65
N ASN A 88 -4.45 2.71 1.24
CA ASN A 88 -5.73 3.37 1.51
C ASN A 88 -6.02 3.43 3.02
N VAL A 89 -5.62 2.44 3.78
CA VAL A 89 -5.81 2.40 5.24
C VAL A 89 -5.14 3.60 5.90
N GLU A 90 -3.83 3.76 5.71
CA GLU A 90 -3.08 4.88 6.31
C GLU A 90 -3.55 6.23 5.76
N PHE A 91 -3.92 6.30 4.49
CA PHE A 91 -4.40 7.55 3.89
C PHE A 91 -5.71 8.02 4.55
N GLU A 92 -6.67 7.11 4.78
CA GLU A 92 -7.94 7.45 5.41
C GLU A 92 -7.82 7.73 6.93
N LEU A 93 -6.75 7.28 7.60
CA LEU A 93 -6.46 7.71 8.96
C LEU A 93 -6.16 9.22 9.04
N LEU A 94 -5.59 9.79 7.99
CA LEU A 94 -5.27 11.22 7.90
C LEU A 94 -6.48 12.07 7.53
N ASN A 95 -7.52 11.49 6.95
CA ASN A 95 -8.66 12.21 6.41
C ASN A 95 -9.74 12.44 7.48
N ASN A 96 -9.82 13.64 8.02
CA ASN A 96 -10.77 13.99 9.09
C ASN A 96 -12.25 13.96 8.67
N THR A 97 -12.54 14.00 7.36
CA THR A 97 -13.92 14.08 6.83
C THR A 97 -14.44 12.74 6.32
N SER A 98 -13.86 11.63 6.72
CA SER A 98 -14.01 10.31 6.07
C SER A 98 -15.45 9.92 5.71
N SER A 99 -15.88 10.38 4.55
CA SER A 99 -17.07 9.85 3.85
C SER A 99 -16.78 8.51 3.16
N LEU A 100 -15.50 8.12 3.05
CA LEU A 100 -15.03 6.97 2.29
C LEU A 100 -14.84 5.69 3.12
N GLY A 101 -14.92 5.77 4.45
CA GLY A 101 -14.67 4.63 5.33
C GLY A 101 -13.23 4.17 5.28
N CYS A 102 -12.98 2.89 5.04
CA CYS A 102 -11.63 2.32 4.93
C CYS A 102 -10.88 2.71 3.63
N GLY A 103 -11.55 3.31 2.66
CA GLY A 103 -10.96 3.67 1.37
C GLY A 103 -10.62 2.50 0.45
N CYS A 104 -11.07 1.28 0.75
CA CYS A 104 -10.70 0.07 0.03
C CYS A 104 -11.26 0.01 -1.40
N ASN A 105 -12.25 0.85 -1.73
CA ASN A 105 -12.89 0.89 -3.05
C ASN A 105 -13.38 -0.50 -3.51
N TYR A 106 -14.03 -1.22 -2.59
CA TYR A 106 -14.50 -2.59 -2.85
C TYR A 106 -15.41 -2.66 -4.08
N PRO A 107 -15.19 -3.61 -4.99
CA PRO A 107 -16.06 -3.87 -6.11
C PRO A 107 -17.42 -4.41 -5.65
N GLU A 108 -18.41 -4.39 -6.57
CA GLU A 108 -19.81 -4.71 -6.26
C GLU A 108 -20.02 -6.16 -5.81
N ASP A 109 -19.19 -7.09 -6.21
CA ASP A 109 -19.24 -8.51 -5.86
C ASP A 109 -18.77 -8.81 -4.42
N VAL A 110 -18.11 -7.86 -3.75
CA VAL A 110 -17.79 -7.98 -2.32
C VAL A 110 -19.03 -7.71 -1.49
N SER A 111 -19.36 -8.64 -0.56
CA SER A 111 -20.57 -8.52 0.25
C SER A 111 -20.56 -7.28 1.17
N ASP A 112 -21.73 -6.69 1.38
CA ASP A 112 -21.91 -5.51 2.25
C ASP A 112 -21.42 -5.75 3.68
N GLY A 113 -21.59 -6.97 4.19
CA GLY A 113 -21.10 -7.34 5.52
C GLY A 113 -19.57 -7.31 5.64
N VAL A 114 -18.82 -7.56 4.57
CA VAL A 114 -17.35 -7.36 4.54
C VAL A 114 -17.03 -5.87 4.57
N VAL A 115 -17.69 -5.10 3.72
CA VAL A 115 -17.50 -3.64 3.62
C VAL A 115 -17.81 -2.96 4.96
N GLU A 116 -18.91 -3.32 5.61
CA GLU A 116 -19.32 -2.76 6.90
C GLU A 116 -18.27 -3.09 8.00
N ARG A 117 -17.84 -4.34 8.12
CA ARG A 117 -16.80 -4.73 9.10
C ARG A 117 -15.49 -3.96 8.87
N SER A 118 -15.08 -3.80 7.62
CA SER A 118 -13.90 -3.04 7.26
C SER A 118 -14.00 -1.58 7.71
N ASN A 119 -15.14 -0.96 7.48
CA ASN A 119 -15.39 0.42 7.92
C ASN A 119 -15.40 0.54 9.45
N ILE A 120 -15.95 -0.43 10.17
CA ILE A 120 -15.98 -0.45 11.64
C ILE A 120 -14.55 -0.54 12.19
N ILE A 121 -13.76 -1.51 11.73
CA ILE A 121 -12.36 -1.72 12.18
C ILE A 121 -11.53 -0.46 11.92
N HIS A 122 -11.60 0.08 10.72
CA HIS A 122 -10.87 1.29 10.36
C HIS A 122 -11.27 2.49 11.25
N ASN A 123 -12.55 2.64 11.55
CA ASN A 123 -13.03 3.71 12.42
C ASN A 123 -12.53 3.55 13.87
N MET A 124 -12.51 2.33 14.40
CA MET A 124 -11.97 2.04 15.73
C MET A 124 -10.49 2.44 15.81
N MET A 125 -9.69 2.01 14.87
CA MET A 125 -8.27 2.34 14.77
C MET A 125 -8.08 3.86 14.70
N LYS A 126 -8.82 4.55 13.85
CA LYS A 126 -8.77 6.00 13.66
C LYS A 126 -9.07 6.78 14.93
N GLU A 127 -10.11 6.40 15.68
CA GLU A 127 -10.45 7.06 16.94
C GLU A 127 -9.37 6.84 18.02
N ASN A 128 -8.75 5.65 18.06
CA ASN A 128 -7.75 5.30 19.06
C ASN A 128 -6.41 6.06 18.86
N ILE A 129 -6.05 6.41 17.61
CA ILE A 129 -4.83 7.17 17.31
C ILE A 129 -5.07 8.66 17.06
N LYS A 130 -6.30 9.12 17.23
CA LYS A 130 -6.68 10.52 16.98
C LYS A 130 -5.86 11.50 17.81
N GLY A 131 -5.26 12.46 17.12
CA GLY A 131 -4.42 13.49 17.75
C GLY A 131 -3.04 13.01 18.19
N ASP A 132 -2.64 11.79 17.85
CA ASP A 132 -1.29 11.31 18.10
C ASP A 132 -0.29 11.89 17.08
N ASP A 133 0.94 12.13 17.54
CA ASP A 133 2.03 12.68 16.72
C ASP A 133 2.41 11.75 15.56
N ILE A 134 2.12 10.43 15.66
CA ILE A 134 2.38 9.44 14.62
C ILE A 134 1.67 9.79 13.31
N LEU A 135 0.51 10.46 13.37
CA LEU A 135 -0.20 10.92 12.17
C LEU A 135 0.63 11.92 11.36
N THR A 136 1.50 12.70 12.02
CA THR A 136 2.42 13.61 11.33
C THR A 136 3.46 12.86 10.53
N ASP A 137 3.93 11.72 11.02
CA ASP A 137 4.91 10.88 10.31
C ASP A 137 4.24 10.08 9.18
N ILE A 138 3.04 9.56 9.40
CA ILE A 138 2.25 8.92 8.35
C ILE A 138 1.98 9.91 7.19
N LYS A 139 1.66 11.15 7.49
CA LYS A 139 1.41 12.20 6.48
C LYS A 139 2.61 12.49 5.57
N LYS A 140 3.83 12.23 6.03
CA LYS A 140 5.07 12.42 5.23
C LYS A 140 5.33 11.28 4.25
N ARG A 141 4.64 10.15 4.36
CA ARG A 141 4.86 8.98 3.51
C ARG A 141 4.38 9.25 2.08
N SER A 142 5.11 8.68 1.12
CA SER A 142 4.74 8.74 -0.29
C SER A 142 3.69 7.67 -0.63
N LYS A 143 2.88 7.91 -1.67
CA LYS A 143 1.97 6.91 -2.25
C LYS A 143 2.69 5.95 -3.19
N THR A 144 3.86 6.36 -3.70
CA THR A 144 4.62 5.64 -4.71
C THR A 144 6.10 5.72 -4.45
N LEU A 145 6.84 4.76 -4.97
CA LEU A 145 8.29 4.73 -4.97
C LEU A 145 8.78 4.10 -6.27
N VAL A 146 9.84 4.64 -6.85
CA VAL A 146 10.57 3.96 -7.91
C VAL A 146 12.00 3.73 -7.45
N LEU A 147 12.45 2.49 -7.53
CA LEU A 147 13.81 2.09 -7.19
C LEU A 147 14.59 1.77 -8.47
N ASP A 148 15.82 2.25 -8.54
CA ASP A 148 16.84 1.70 -9.46
C ASP A 148 17.62 0.63 -8.69
N PHE A 149 17.37 -0.61 -9.06
CA PHE A 149 17.93 -1.79 -8.43
C PHE A 149 18.76 -2.55 -9.48
N PHE A 150 20.06 -2.37 -9.43
CA PHE A 150 21.02 -2.94 -10.40
C PHE A 150 20.66 -2.65 -11.87
N GLY A 151 20.24 -1.43 -12.15
CA GLY A 151 19.86 -1.00 -13.50
C GLY A 151 18.47 -1.46 -13.93
N LYS A 152 17.70 -2.06 -13.01
CA LYS A 152 16.28 -2.36 -13.20
C LYS A 152 15.43 -1.38 -12.43
N LYS A 153 14.42 -0.82 -13.08
CA LYS A 153 13.49 0.12 -12.43
C LYS A 153 12.28 -0.63 -11.89
N ILE A 154 12.13 -0.60 -10.58
CA ILE A 154 11.01 -1.18 -9.85
C ILE A 154 10.09 -0.06 -9.41
N ALA A 155 8.91 0.01 -10.00
CA ALA A 155 7.82 0.90 -9.59
C ALA A 155 6.98 0.21 -8.51
N ILE A 156 6.74 0.90 -7.40
CA ILE A 156 6.05 0.37 -6.23
C ILE A 156 4.89 1.30 -5.89
N THR A 157 3.70 0.76 -5.83
CA THR A 157 2.46 1.45 -5.42
C THR A 157 1.50 0.46 -4.78
N HIS A 158 0.64 0.90 -3.86
CA HIS A 158 -0.25 -0.01 -3.16
C HIS A 158 -1.30 -0.64 -4.10
N GLY A 159 -2.01 0.17 -4.90
CA GLY A 159 -3.09 -0.29 -5.79
C GLY A 159 -2.64 -0.72 -7.18
N ASP A 160 -2.70 0.19 -8.13
CA ASP A 160 -2.26 -0.05 -9.51
C ASP A 160 -1.47 1.17 -10.05
N GLU A 161 -1.08 1.16 -11.31
CA GLU A 161 -0.28 2.23 -11.91
C GLU A 161 -1.00 3.58 -12.00
N LYS A 162 -2.32 3.61 -11.78
CA LYS A 162 -3.17 4.80 -11.90
C LYS A 162 -3.68 5.29 -10.55
N SER A 163 -3.89 4.39 -9.60
CA SER A 163 -4.55 4.68 -8.33
C SER A 163 -3.97 3.91 -7.15
N MET A 164 -3.84 4.58 -6.01
CA MET A 164 -3.35 3.98 -4.77
C MET A 164 -4.27 2.87 -4.23
N SER A 165 -5.58 2.88 -4.54
CA SER A 165 -6.51 1.80 -4.19
C SER A 165 -7.22 1.24 -5.43
N GLY A 166 -6.50 1.19 -6.55
CA GLY A 166 -7.01 0.64 -7.79
C GLY A 166 -7.00 -0.89 -7.81
N TRP A 167 -7.94 -1.47 -8.57
CA TRP A 167 -8.15 -2.91 -8.70
C TRP A 167 -7.73 -3.46 -10.07
N GLU A 168 -7.08 -2.62 -10.90
CA GLU A 168 -6.70 -2.98 -12.26
C GLU A 168 -5.59 -4.05 -12.33
N CYS A 169 -4.89 -4.29 -11.22
CA CYS A 169 -3.91 -5.37 -11.06
C CYS A 169 -4.52 -6.65 -10.45
N SER A 170 -5.85 -6.78 -10.39
CA SER A 170 -6.51 -8.04 -9.98
C SER A 170 -6.26 -9.17 -10.96
N ASN A 171 -6.32 -10.43 -10.46
CA ASN A 171 -6.17 -11.62 -11.29
C ASN A 171 -7.16 -11.66 -12.47
N GLU A 172 -8.38 -11.21 -12.24
CA GLU A 172 -9.44 -11.15 -13.24
C GLU A 172 -9.07 -10.17 -14.34
N ASN A 173 -8.66 -8.96 -13.97
CA ASN A 173 -8.27 -7.93 -14.94
C ASN A 173 -6.99 -8.32 -15.70
N LEU A 174 -6.00 -8.89 -15.02
CA LEU A 174 -4.74 -9.31 -15.67
C LEU A 174 -4.91 -10.48 -16.66
N LYS A 175 -6.03 -11.21 -16.65
CA LYS A 175 -6.38 -12.19 -17.70
C LYS A 175 -6.87 -11.54 -18.99
N LEU A 176 -7.38 -10.31 -18.94
CA LEU A 176 -7.92 -9.60 -20.10
C LEU A 176 -6.80 -9.15 -21.04
N VAL A 177 -6.93 -9.50 -22.32
CA VAL A 177 -5.96 -9.14 -23.37
C VAL A 177 -5.80 -7.62 -23.48
N SER A 178 -6.91 -6.89 -23.38
CA SER A 178 -6.91 -5.40 -23.40
C SER A 178 -6.07 -4.83 -22.25
N ARG A 179 -6.24 -5.38 -21.04
CA ARG A 179 -5.51 -4.92 -19.85
C ARG A 179 -4.01 -5.20 -19.96
N LYS A 180 -3.64 -6.40 -20.41
CA LYS A 180 -2.23 -6.74 -20.67
C LYS A 180 -1.58 -5.77 -21.63
N LYS A 181 -2.26 -5.47 -22.76
CA LYS A 181 -1.75 -4.52 -23.76
C LYS A 181 -1.60 -3.10 -23.20
N GLU A 182 -2.56 -2.66 -22.38
CA GLU A 182 -2.50 -1.36 -21.71
C GLU A 182 -1.29 -1.28 -20.76
N LEU A 183 -1.09 -2.31 -19.95
CA LEU A 183 0.01 -2.40 -19.01
C LEU A 183 1.37 -2.49 -19.72
N ASP A 184 1.46 -3.27 -20.81
CA ASP A 184 2.66 -3.34 -21.66
C ASP A 184 3.04 -1.97 -22.24
N ASN A 185 2.05 -1.17 -22.66
CA ASN A 185 2.29 0.18 -23.13
C ASN A 185 2.79 1.07 -22.00
N TRP A 186 2.15 1.00 -20.82
CA TRP A 186 2.56 1.76 -19.66
C TRP A 186 4.02 1.46 -19.23
N PHE A 187 4.43 0.18 -19.23
CA PHE A 187 5.81 -0.21 -18.95
C PHE A 187 6.81 0.44 -19.91
N LYS A 188 6.49 0.42 -21.22
CA LYS A 188 7.35 1.00 -22.26
C LYS A 188 7.43 2.52 -22.16
N GLU A 189 6.28 3.19 -21.98
CA GLU A 189 6.19 4.66 -21.91
C GLU A 189 6.89 5.23 -20.67
N ASN A 190 6.93 4.45 -19.58
CA ASN A 190 7.51 4.87 -18.30
C ASN A 190 8.92 4.33 -18.06
N ASP A 191 9.44 3.48 -18.96
CA ASP A 191 10.74 2.83 -18.82
C ASP A 191 10.87 2.10 -17.46
N ILE A 192 9.86 1.27 -17.13
CA ILE A 192 9.76 0.46 -15.92
C ILE A 192 9.94 -1.01 -16.27
N ASP A 193 10.73 -1.74 -15.48
CA ASP A 193 10.94 -3.18 -15.64
C ASP A 193 9.98 -4.02 -14.79
N ILE A 194 9.63 -3.54 -13.59
CA ILE A 194 8.78 -4.26 -12.63
C ILE A 194 7.79 -3.29 -12.01
N LEU A 195 6.52 -3.70 -11.90
CA LEU A 195 5.50 -3.02 -11.11
C LEU A 195 5.10 -3.93 -9.94
N ALA A 196 5.32 -3.46 -8.71
CA ALA A 196 4.91 -4.14 -7.49
C ALA A 196 3.67 -3.47 -6.90
N THR A 197 2.60 -4.24 -6.75
CA THR A 197 1.33 -3.81 -6.17
C THR A 197 0.89 -4.77 -5.06
N THR A 198 0.17 -4.31 -4.06
CA THR A 198 -0.16 -5.11 -2.87
C THR A 198 -1.57 -4.93 -2.33
N HIS A 199 -2.41 -4.14 -2.98
CA HIS A 199 -3.81 -3.96 -2.60
C HIS A 199 -4.65 -5.23 -2.80
N MET A 200 -4.21 -6.10 -3.71
CA MET A 200 -4.88 -7.36 -4.04
C MET A 200 -4.09 -8.55 -3.51
N PHE A 201 -4.77 -9.54 -2.93
CA PHE A 201 -4.17 -10.77 -2.37
C PHE A 201 -3.85 -11.83 -3.43
N THR A 202 -3.48 -11.45 -4.62
CA THR A 202 -3.28 -12.41 -5.70
C THR A 202 -1.86 -12.32 -6.22
N CYS A 203 -1.15 -13.44 -6.15
CA CYS A 203 0.12 -13.61 -6.84
C CYS A 203 -0.18 -14.04 -8.29
N SER A 204 0.15 -13.20 -9.25
CA SER A 204 0.14 -13.56 -10.68
C SER A 204 1.58 -13.66 -11.15
N ILE A 205 1.97 -14.85 -11.60
CA ILE A 205 3.26 -15.15 -12.22
C ILE A 205 3.10 -15.08 -13.73
#